data_cb85f4ae428c8d0dba7edec00f24138f
#
_entry.id   cb85f4ae428c8d0dba7edec00f24138f
#
_cell.length_a   1.000
_cell.length_b   1.000
_cell.length_c   1.000
_cell.angle_alpha   90.00
_cell.angle_beta   90.00
_cell.angle_gamma   90.00
#
_symmetry.space_group_name_H-M   'P 1'
#
loop_
_entity.id
_entity.type
_entity.pdbx_description
1 polymer ?
#
loop_
_entity_poly.entity_id
_entity_poly.type
_entity_poly.pdbx_seq_one_letter_code
_entity_poly.pdbx_strand_id
1 'polypeptide(L)'
;PEELTIRSIGSGYGGNALLGKKCHALRIASWQALKEKWLAEHMLIVEIENPEGDKFYITAAFPSACGKTNLAMLIPPDTYPGWKVRTIGDDIAWLHMDNSGRFWAINPEAGYFGVVPGTNQDTNQNAYETLKRDAIYTNVGITDNNEPWWEGKLEGNPIKDWKGDDYSSDSNQDCAHPNSRFTVSAKNNPGYSELADSPSGVPICAIIFGGRRSELAPLVYEAKDWNHGVLVGASVGSETTAAATGNVGIVRRDPMAMKPFCGYNFADYWRHWLSFSKQSQNLPKIFHVNWFRKNDQGFLWPGFGENLRVLDWIIQRCQNKIDAKETPIGYVPIKGDIDTSGLDIADENLDALFTIDPDQWLAEMNEIKEYFNEFGERLPKQLLNEHAKVVASLSKK
;
A
#
# COMPACT_ATOMS: atom_id res chain seq x y z
N PRO A 1 -27.58 -0.18 4.30
CA PRO A 1 -27.78 -0.92 3.05
C PRO A 1 -29.22 -0.93 2.60
N GLU A 2 -30.17 -1.11 3.54
CA GLU A 2 -31.60 -1.15 3.23
C GLU A 2 -32.11 0.16 2.64
N GLU A 3 -31.67 1.29 3.19
CA GLU A 3 -32.02 2.63 2.71
C GLU A 3 -31.14 3.10 1.54
N LEU A 4 -30.14 2.32 1.10
CA LEU A 4 -29.11 2.71 0.12
C LEU A 4 -28.45 4.06 0.45
N THR A 5 -28.30 4.34 1.74
CA THR A 5 -27.81 5.63 2.25
C THR A 5 -26.52 5.43 3.04
N ILE A 6 -25.53 6.27 2.76
CA ILE A 6 -24.30 6.40 3.54
C ILE A 6 -24.31 7.78 4.20
N ARG A 7 -24.16 7.80 5.52
CA ARG A 7 -24.01 9.04 6.29
C ARG A 7 -22.55 9.17 6.72
N SER A 8 -21.93 10.30 6.46
CA SER A 8 -20.58 10.63 6.87
C SER A 8 -20.58 11.85 7.79
N ILE A 9 -19.91 11.73 8.93
CA ILE A 9 -19.77 12.79 9.94
C ILE A 9 -18.29 13.11 10.07
N GLY A 10 -17.96 14.42 10.21
CA GLY A 10 -16.59 14.88 10.35
C GLY A 10 -15.75 14.81 9.06
N SER A 11 -16.40 14.71 7.89
CA SER A 11 -15.72 14.58 6.59
C SER A 11 -15.17 15.89 6.03
N GLY A 12 -15.39 17.03 6.70
CA GLY A 12 -14.89 18.35 6.28
C GLY A 12 -13.39 18.55 6.50
N TYR A 13 -12.72 17.61 7.16
CA TYR A 13 -11.29 17.66 7.40
C TYR A 13 -10.49 17.71 6.09
N GLY A 14 -9.51 18.63 6.00
CA GLY A 14 -8.74 18.81 4.77
C GLY A 14 -9.53 19.35 3.58
N GLY A 15 -10.50 20.25 3.80
CA GLY A 15 -11.28 20.87 2.74
C GLY A 15 -12.30 19.96 2.07
N ASN A 16 -12.93 19.07 2.84
CA ASN A 16 -13.88 18.04 2.37
C ASN A 16 -13.23 16.91 1.54
N ALA A 17 -11.89 16.82 1.50
CA ALA A 17 -11.20 15.76 0.75
C ALA A 17 -11.67 14.35 1.16
N LEU A 18 -11.92 14.12 2.46
CA LEU A 18 -12.40 12.82 2.95
C LEU A 18 -13.79 12.44 2.41
N LEU A 19 -14.67 13.39 2.16
CA LEU A 19 -15.98 13.11 1.60
C LEU A 19 -15.87 12.54 0.18
N GLY A 20 -15.13 13.21 -0.70
CA GLY A 20 -14.91 12.73 -2.06
C GLY A 20 -14.12 11.43 -2.08
N LYS A 21 -12.99 11.41 -1.36
CA LYS A 21 -12.02 10.32 -1.37
C LYS A 21 -12.56 9.04 -0.70
N LYS A 22 -12.93 9.12 0.58
CA LYS A 22 -13.26 7.92 1.37
C LYS A 22 -14.73 7.53 1.30
N CYS A 23 -15.64 8.48 1.15
CA CYS A 23 -17.05 8.18 1.06
C CYS A 23 -17.49 7.87 -0.37
N HIS A 24 -17.23 8.75 -1.34
CA HIS A 24 -17.63 8.52 -2.73
C HIS A 24 -16.74 7.49 -3.43
N ALA A 25 -15.44 7.74 -3.51
CA ALA A 25 -14.55 6.92 -4.33
C ALA A 25 -14.21 5.55 -3.74
N LEU A 26 -14.51 5.29 -2.46
CA LEU A 26 -14.32 3.98 -1.83
C LEU A 26 -15.61 3.36 -1.31
N ARG A 27 -16.26 3.91 -0.26
CA ARG A 27 -17.40 3.25 0.38
C ARG A 27 -18.59 3.09 -0.56
N ILE A 28 -19.01 4.16 -1.25
CA ILE A 28 -20.09 4.10 -2.23
C ILE A 28 -19.64 3.32 -3.46
N ALA A 29 -18.46 3.65 -3.99
CA ALA A 29 -17.92 3.00 -5.17
C ALA A 29 -17.72 1.49 -4.96
N SER A 30 -17.27 1.01 -3.79
CA SER A 30 -17.14 -0.43 -3.54
C SER A 30 -18.49 -1.17 -3.59
N TRP A 31 -19.57 -0.54 -3.11
CA TRP A 31 -20.91 -1.09 -3.22
C TRP A 31 -21.41 -1.10 -4.67
N GLN A 32 -21.18 -0.03 -5.42
CA GLN A 32 -21.51 0.06 -6.83
C GLN A 32 -20.72 -0.99 -7.64
N ALA A 33 -19.42 -1.11 -7.35
CA ALA A 33 -18.52 -2.06 -7.97
C ALA A 33 -18.99 -3.52 -7.81
N LEU A 34 -19.51 -3.89 -6.63
CA LEU A 34 -20.12 -5.20 -6.42
C LEU A 34 -21.30 -5.45 -7.38
N LYS A 35 -22.14 -4.44 -7.63
CA LYS A 35 -23.30 -4.56 -8.53
C LYS A 35 -22.92 -4.62 -9.99
N GLU A 36 -21.90 -3.89 -10.36
CA GLU A 36 -21.46 -3.69 -11.74
C GLU A 36 -20.27 -4.58 -12.13
N LYS A 37 -19.75 -5.41 -11.20
CA LYS A 37 -18.67 -6.37 -11.40
C LYS A 37 -17.32 -5.74 -11.73
N TRP A 38 -16.95 -4.71 -10.97
CA TRP A 38 -15.62 -4.11 -10.95
C TRP A 38 -15.16 -3.93 -9.49
N LEU A 39 -13.96 -3.41 -9.25
CA LEU A 39 -13.42 -3.27 -7.90
C LEU A 39 -13.07 -1.80 -7.62
N ALA A 40 -13.44 -1.30 -6.43
CA ALA A 40 -13.00 0.00 -5.92
C ALA A 40 -12.11 -0.24 -4.69
N GLU A 41 -10.81 0.06 -4.84
CA GLU A 41 -9.78 -0.41 -3.93
C GLU A 41 -8.96 0.73 -3.35
N HIS A 42 -8.55 0.57 -2.10
CA HIS A 42 -7.65 1.48 -1.42
C HIS A 42 -6.19 1.17 -1.83
N MET A 43 -5.88 1.48 -3.08
CA MET A 43 -4.61 1.16 -3.72
C MET A 43 -3.99 2.36 -4.40
N LEU A 44 -2.68 2.48 -4.33
CA LEU A 44 -1.92 3.32 -5.26
C LEU A 44 -1.87 2.68 -6.65
N ILE A 45 -1.59 3.48 -7.67
CA ILE A 45 -1.30 3.04 -9.04
C ILE A 45 0.00 3.72 -9.47
N VAL A 46 0.98 2.94 -9.89
CA VAL A 46 2.27 3.43 -10.42
C VAL A 46 2.53 2.93 -11.82
N GLU A 47 3.11 3.80 -12.63
CA GLU A 47 3.76 3.49 -13.90
C GLU A 47 5.25 3.30 -13.64
N ILE A 48 5.81 2.20 -14.10
CA ILE A 48 7.24 1.91 -14.03
C ILE A 48 7.72 1.70 -15.46
N GLU A 49 8.71 2.51 -15.87
CA GLU A 49 9.36 2.41 -17.18
C GLU A 49 10.79 1.88 -16.98
N ASN A 50 11.10 0.76 -17.64
CA ASN A 50 12.44 0.19 -17.60
C ASN A 50 13.39 0.93 -18.56
N PRO A 51 14.71 0.66 -18.53
CA PRO A 51 15.67 1.28 -19.43
C PRO A 51 15.41 1.06 -20.92
N GLU A 52 14.71 -0.01 -21.28
CA GLU A 52 14.31 -0.36 -22.64
C GLU A 52 13.09 0.46 -23.13
N GLY A 53 12.45 1.20 -22.23
CA GLY A 53 11.25 1.99 -22.52
C GLY A 53 9.94 1.23 -22.39
N ASP A 54 9.98 -0.02 -21.92
CA ASP A 54 8.77 -0.80 -21.62
C ASP A 54 8.08 -0.25 -20.37
N LYS A 55 6.76 -0.15 -20.40
CA LYS A 55 5.96 0.39 -19.30
C LYS A 55 5.13 -0.69 -18.62
N PHE A 56 5.17 -0.70 -17.31
CA PHE A 56 4.45 -1.61 -16.43
C PHE A 56 3.59 -0.82 -15.45
N TYR A 57 2.41 -1.34 -15.14
CA TYR A 57 1.48 -0.69 -14.22
C TYR A 57 1.14 -1.64 -13.09
N ILE A 58 1.34 -1.16 -11.87
CA ILE A 58 1.18 -1.95 -10.65
C ILE A 58 0.25 -1.20 -9.71
N THR A 59 -0.64 -1.94 -9.05
CA THR A 59 -1.42 -1.43 -7.91
C THR A 59 -0.90 -2.01 -6.61
N ALA A 60 -0.95 -1.22 -5.53
CA ALA A 60 -0.52 -1.71 -4.23
C ALA A 60 -1.42 -1.19 -3.09
N ALA A 61 -1.85 -2.12 -2.25
CA ALA A 61 -2.67 -1.86 -1.06
C ALA A 61 -1.85 -2.04 0.21
N PHE A 62 -1.67 -0.96 0.95
CA PHE A 62 -0.99 -0.96 2.24
C PHE A 62 -1.87 -0.28 3.31
N PRO A 63 -1.95 -0.82 4.53
CA PRO A 63 -2.50 -0.11 5.67
C PRO A 63 -1.80 1.23 5.93
N SER A 64 -2.41 2.08 6.74
CA SER A 64 -1.84 3.38 7.10
C SER A 64 -0.41 3.23 7.64
N ALA A 65 0.46 4.19 7.31
CA ALA A 65 1.87 4.24 7.71
C ALA A 65 2.72 3.03 7.23
N CYS A 66 2.31 2.34 6.17
CA CYS A 66 3.07 1.23 5.58
C CYS A 66 3.76 1.58 4.25
N GLY A 67 3.98 2.88 3.97
CA GLY A 67 4.81 3.35 2.86
C GLY A 67 4.09 3.55 1.53
N LYS A 68 2.74 3.64 1.50
CA LYS A 68 1.95 3.82 0.27
C LYS A 68 2.39 5.06 -0.52
N THR A 69 2.39 6.24 0.09
CA THR A 69 2.80 7.49 -0.57
C THR A 69 4.25 7.44 -1.05
N ASN A 70 5.15 6.85 -0.25
CA ASN A 70 6.56 6.71 -0.64
C ASN A 70 6.74 5.79 -1.86
N LEU A 71 5.93 4.72 -1.97
CA LEU A 71 5.96 3.87 -3.15
C LEU A 71 5.32 4.55 -4.37
N ALA A 72 4.22 5.28 -4.18
CA ALA A 72 3.54 6.01 -5.25
C ALA A 72 4.41 7.10 -5.86
N MET A 73 5.27 7.73 -5.06
CA MET A 73 6.15 8.84 -5.44
C MET A 73 7.64 8.43 -5.42
N LEU A 74 7.94 7.15 -5.61
CA LEU A 74 9.28 6.59 -5.56
C LEU A 74 10.18 7.25 -6.61
N ILE A 75 11.38 7.61 -6.20
CA ILE A 75 12.46 8.04 -7.08
C ILE A 75 13.46 6.88 -7.18
N PRO A 76 13.74 6.37 -8.40
CA PRO A 76 14.74 5.34 -8.61
C PRO A 76 16.08 5.74 -8.02
N PRO A 77 16.83 4.83 -7.35
CA PRO A 77 18.17 5.12 -6.88
C PRO A 77 19.15 5.26 -8.05
N ASP A 78 20.25 5.98 -7.86
CA ASP A 78 21.29 6.20 -8.87
C ASP A 78 21.90 4.88 -9.39
N THR A 79 21.83 3.82 -8.59
CA THR A 79 22.27 2.46 -8.94
C THR A 79 21.34 1.78 -9.95
N TYR A 80 20.16 2.37 -10.25
CA TYR A 80 19.18 1.90 -11.25
C TYR A 80 19.01 2.93 -12.38
N PRO A 81 20.06 3.18 -13.19
CA PRO A 81 19.98 4.19 -14.24
C PRO A 81 18.99 3.81 -15.33
N GLY A 82 18.27 4.82 -15.83
CA GLY A 82 17.29 4.65 -16.92
C GLY A 82 15.89 4.22 -16.49
N TRP A 83 15.72 3.73 -15.27
CA TRP A 83 14.39 3.45 -14.71
C TRP A 83 13.67 4.74 -14.39
N LYS A 84 12.35 4.73 -14.58
CA LYS A 84 11.47 5.85 -14.21
C LYS A 84 10.24 5.31 -13.51
N VAL A 85 9.84 5.97 -12.42
CA VAL A 85 8.60 5.68 -11.71
C VAL A 85 7.74 6.94 -11.75
N ARG A 86 6.47 6.78 -12.15
CA ARG A 86 5.50 7.88 -12.19
C ARG A 86 4.24 7.50 -11.43
N THR A 87 3.68 8.49 -10.75
CA THR A 87 2.43 8.33 -10.01
C THR A 87 1.25 8.47 -10.94
N ILE A 88 0.35 7.48 -10.99
CA ILE A 88 -0.98 7.60 -11.59
C ILE A 88 -1.99 7.98 -10.52
N GLY A 89 -1.94 7.32 -9.36
CA GLY A 89 -2.74 7.64 -8.19
C GLY A 89 -2.06 7.14 -6.92
N ASP A 90 -2.21 7.87 -5.81
CA ASP A 90 -1.52 7.52 -4.57
C ASP A 90 -2.36 6.69 -3.59
N ASP A 91 -3.68 6.60 -3.79
CA ASP A 91 -4.56 6.09 -2.76
C ASP A 91 -5.77 5.27 -3.23
N ILE A 92 -6.34 5.52 -4.41
CA ILE A 92 -7.56 4.86 -4.88
C ILE A 92 -7.39 4.36 -6.32
N ALA A 93 -7.76 3.11 -6.53
CA ALA A 93 -7.83 2.49 -7.85
C ALA A 93 -9.22 1.91 -8.10
N TRP A 94 -9.83 2.23 -9.24
CA TRP A 94 -11.00 1.55 -9.76
C TRP A 94 -10.55 0.55 -10.83
N LEU A 95 -10.78 -0.74 -10.57
CA LEU A 95 -10.28 -1.83 -11.41
C LEU A 95 -11.42 -2.42 -12.23
N HIS A 96 -11.32 -2.34 -13.54
CA HIS A 96 -12.27 -2.90 -14.50
C HIS A 96 -11.61 -4.00 -15.31
N MET A 97 -12.36 -5.05 -15.61
CA MET A 97 -11.90 -6.12 -16.48
C MET A 97 -12.39 -5.84 -17.91
N ASP A 98 -11.47 -5.85 -18.88
CA ASP A 98 -11.80 -5.72 -20.29
C ASP A 98 -12.30 -7.04 -20.90
N ASN A 99 -12.67 -7.01 -22.17
CA ASN A 99 -13.17 -8.19 -22.88
C ASN A 99 -12.13 -9.31 -23.07
N SER A 100 -10.83 -9.01 -22.90
CA SER A 100 -9.75 -10.00 -22.90
C SER A 100 -9.55 -10.66 -21.54
N GLY A 101 -10.26 -10.18 -20.51
CA GLY A 101 -10.13 -10.61 -19.12
C GLY A 101 -8.97 -9.97 -18.36
N ARG A 102 -8.37 -8.90 -18.89
CA ARG A 102 -7.30 -8.14 -18.25
C ARG A 102 -7.86 -7.02 -17.41
N PHE A 103 -7.30 -6.79 -16.23
CA PHE A 103 -7.67 -5.65 -15.40
C PHE A 103 -7.01 -4.35 -15.86
N TRP A 104 -7.81 -3.29 -15.87
CA TRP A 104 -7.41 -1.91 -16.09
C TRP A 104 -7.74 -1.08 -14.85
N ALA A 105 -6.84 -0.21 -14.44
CA ALA A 105 -7.01 0.68 -13.30
C ALA A 105 -7.23 2.12 -13.74
N ILE A 106 -8.20 2.77 -13.13
CA ILE A 106 -8.49 4.20 -13.27
C ILE A 106 -8.25 4.86 -11.92
N ASN A 107 -7.55 5.99 -11.92
CA ASN A 107 -7.46 6.87 -10.76
C ASN A 107 -8.66 7.83 -10.75
N PRO A 108 -9.55 7.78 -9.75
CA PRO A 108 -10.70 8.69 -9.68
C PRO A 108 -10.38 10.05 -9.04
N GLU A 109 -9.13 10.32 -8.71
CA GLU A 109 -8.72 11.47 -7.90
C GLU A 109 -7.96 12.52 -8.72
N ALA A 110 -8.23 13.81 -8.46
CA ALA A 110 -7.51 14.92 -9.06
C ALA A 110 -6.36 15.46 -8.19
N GLY A 111 -6.20 14.94 -6.97
CA GLY A 111 -5.23 15.43 -6.00
C GLY A 111 -4.91 14.42 -4.90
N TYR A 112 -3.97 14.82 -4.07
CA TYR A 112 -3.50 14.04 -2.93
C TYR A 112 -4.07 14.58 -1.62
N PHE A 113 -4.29 13.68 -0.67
CA PHE A 113 -4.60 13.99 0.71
C PHE A 113 -3.74 13.10 1.62
N GLY A 114 -2.65 13.66 2.11
CA GLY A 114 -1.63 12.91 2.84
C GLY A 114 -1.34 13.43 4.23
N VAL A 115 -0.52 12.69 4.96
CA VAL A 115 0.06 13.08 6.25
C VAL A 115 1.29 13.95 5.99
N VAL A 116 1.47 15.03 6.75
CA VAL A 116 2.57 15.98 6.57
C VAL A 116 3.80 15.64 7.42
N PRO A 117 3.68 15.28 8.72
CA PRO A 117 4.84 15.07 9.58
C PRO A 117 5.87 14.11 8.99
N GLY A 118 7.15 14.49 9.07
CA GLY A 118 8.25 13.73 8.53
C GLY A 118 8.48 13.89 7.02
N THR A 119 7.62 14.63 6.30
CA THR A 119 7.81 14.87 4.85
C THR A 119 8.81 16.00 4.63
N ASN A 120 9.93 15.67 3.98
CA ASN A 120 10.98 16.64 3.62
C ASN A 120 11.71 16.16 2.34
N GLN A 121 12.74 16.88 1.91
CA GLN A 121 13.53 16.54 0.72
C GLN A 121 14.20 15.17 0.81
N ASP A 122 14.65 14.78 2.01
CA ASP A 122 15.42 13.54 2.20
C ASP A 122 14.52 12.31 2.31
N THR A 123 13.31 12.48 2.87
CA THR A 123 12.37 11.37 3.10
C THR A 123 11.47 11.09 1.90
N ASN A 124 11.02 12.13 1.19
CA ASN A 124 10.22 12.02 -0.02
C ASN A 124 10.26 13.34 -0.82
N GLN A 125 11.25 13.48 -1.68
CA GLN A 125 11.48 14.68 -2.48
C GLN A 125 10.27 15.02 -3.36
N ASN A 126 9.66 14.05 -4.04
CA ASN A 126 8.50 14.31 -4.90
C ASN A 126 7.29 14.83 -4.10
N ALA A 127 7.02 14.27 -2.93
CA ALA A 127 5.97 14.77 -2.05
C ALA A 127 6.29 16.20 -1.58
N TYR A 128 7.53 16.45 -1.16
CA TYR A 128 7.95 17.78 -0.71
C TYR A 128 7.82 18.84 -1.80
N GLU A 129 8.28 18.56 -3.03
CA GLU A 129 8.13 19.46 -4.17
C GLU A 129 6.65 19.73 -4.52
N THR A 130 5.80 18.70 -4.42
CA THR A 130 4.35 18.79 -4.63
C THR A 130 3.69 19.79 -3.68
N LEU A 131 4.21 19.92 -2.45
CA LEU A 131 3.63 20.73 -1.39
C LEU A 131 4.07 22.22 -1.43
N LYS A 132 4.99 22.61 -2.29
CA LYS A 132 5.54 23.98 -2.32
C LYS A 132 4.56 25.05 -2.76
N ARG A 133 3.46 24.67 -3.40
CA ARG A 133 2.46 25.64 -3.90
C ARG A 133 1.06 25.04 -3.96
N ASP A 134 0.08 25.92 -3.88
CA ASP A 134 -1.35 25.61 -4.09
C ASP A 134 -1.83 24.43 -3.22
N ALA A 135 -1.32 24.34 -1.97
CA ALA A 135 -1.67 23.31 -1.03
C ALA A 135 -2.52 23.85 0.13
N ILE A 136 -3.49 23.07 0.56
CA ILE A 136 -4.27 23.33 1.78
C ILE A 136 -3.70 22.46 2.89
N TYR A 137 -3.40 23.09 4.01
CA TYR A 137 -2.88 22.39 5.20
C TYR A 137 -3.89 22.40 6.33
N THR A 138 -3.86 21.35 7.14
CA THR A 138 -4.73 21.19 8.30
C THR A 138 -3.90 20.77 9.49
N ASN A 139 -4.06 21.49 10.61
CA ASN A 139 -3.39 21.22 11.89
C ASN A 139 -1.85 21.25 11.83
N VAL A 140 -1.30 22.17 11.06
CA VAL A 140 0.15 22.46 10.98
C VAL A 140 0.50 23.69 11.80
N GLY A 141 1.77 23.85 12.16
CA GLY A 141 2.30 25.08 12.74
C GLY A 141 2.49 26.17 11.71
N ILE A 142 2.80 27.40 12.16
CA ILE A 142 3.05 28.57 11.34
C ILE A 142 4.42 29.15 11.69
N THR A 143 5.22 29.44 10.67
CA THR A 143 6.53 30.10 10.83
C THR A 143 6.39 31.64 10.96
N ASP A 144 7.49 32.28 11.33
CA ASP A 144 7.64 33.74 11.33
C ASP A 144 7.39 34.41 9.95
N ASN A 145 7.57 33.66 8.86
CA ASN A 145 7.26 34.06 7.49
C ASN A 145 5.83 33.71 7.04
N ASN A 146 4.94 33.29 7.96
CA ASN A 146 3.58 32.82 7.67
C ASN A 146 3.52 31.58 6.76
N GLU A 147 4.54 30.74 6.79
CA GLU A 147 4.54 29.47 6.06
C GLU A 147 4.10 28.30 6.96
N PRO A 148 3.48 27.26 6.40
CA PRO A 148 3.16 26.05 7.15
C PRO A 148 4.43 25.32 7.62
N TRP A 149 4.39 24.79 8.84
CA TRP A 149 5.48 24.05 9.43
C TRP A 149 4.97 22.77 10.12
N TRP A 150 5.80 21.73 10.11
CA TRP A 150 5.53 20.44 10.73
C TRP A 150 6.84 19.77 11.16
N GLU A 151 6.76 18.81 12.08
CA GLU A 151 7.90 18.05 12.57
C GLU A 151 8.59 17.30 11.43
N GLY A 152 9.90 17.50 11.32
CA GLY A 152 10.73 16.96 10.23
C GLY A 152 10.84 17.86 8.99
N LYS A 153 10.14 19.00 8.93
CA LYS A 153 10.45 20.03 7.92
C LYS A 153 11.78 20.67 8.27
N LEU A 154 12.71 20.68 7.29
CA LEU A 154 14.09 21.13 7.51
C LEU A 154 14.23 22.67 7.53
N GLU A 155 13.25 23.40 7.04
CA GLU A 155 13.27 24.84 6.85
C GLU A 155 12.19 25.53 7.68
N GLY A 156 12.45 26.79 8.05
CA GLY A 156 11.51 27.66 8.76
C GLY A 156 11.65 27.61 10.28
N ASN A 157 11.25 28.71 10.91
CA ASN A 157 11.23 28.85 12.36
C ASN A 157 9.77 28.94 12.82
N PRO A 158 9.20 27.89 13.43
CA PRO A 158 7.81 27.90 13.86
C PRO A 158 7.62 28.82 15.07
N ILE A 159 6.59 29.66 15.02
CA ILE A 159 6.23 30.62 16.08
C ILE A 159 4.82 30.39 16.64
N LYS A 160 3.98 29.61 15.96
CA LYS A 160 2.66 29.20 16.45
C LYS A 160 2.45 27.72 16.20
N ASP A 161 1.82 27.06 17.17
CA ASP A 161 1.41 25.68 17.05
C ASP A 161 0.12 25.53 16.22
N TRP A 162 -0.29 24.28 16.00
CA TRP A 162 -1.48 23.92 15.22
C TRP A 162 -2.82 24.39 15.84
N LYS A 163 -2.83 24.85 17.10
CA LYS A 163 -3.99 25.46 17.76
C LYS A 163 -4.00 26.97 17.63
N GLY A 164 -2.88 27.56 17.20
CA GLY A 164 -2.67 29.00 17.10
C GLY A 164 -2.02 29.63 18.32
N ASP A 165 -1.62 28.82 19.30
CA ASP A 165 -0.89 29.27 20.48
C ASP A 165 0.58 29.59 20.13
N ASP A 166 1.22 30.47 20.93
CA ASP A 166 2.65 30.79 20.74
C ASP A 166 3.50 29.54 20.97
N TYR A 167 4.42 29.27 20.04
CA TYR A 167 5.30 28.12 20.04
C TYR A 167 6.76 28.50 20.12
N SER A 168 7.52 27.72 20.86
CA SER A 168 8.98 27.78 20.95
C SER A 168 9.56 26.37 20.78
N SER A 169 10.72 26.27 20.14
CA SER A 169 11.47 25.02 20.00
C SER A 169 11.85 24.35 21.33
N ASP A 170 11.85 25.11 22.42
CA ASP A 170 12.07 24.59 23.78
C ASP A 170 10.81 23.96 24.40
N SER A 171 9.67 23.99 23.68
CA SER A 171 8.43 23.36 24.12
C SER A 171 8.56 21.84 24.14
N ASN A 172 7.99 21.20 25.16
CA ASN A 172 7.85 19.75 25.23
C ASN A 172 6.69 19.21 24.39
N GLN A 173 6.02 20.05 23.59
CA GLN A 173 4.88 19.68 22.75
C GLN A 173 5.24 19.85 21.28
N ASP A 174 4.69 18.99 20.44
CA ASP A 174 4.81 19.12 18.99
C ASP A 174 4.12 20.39 18.49
N CYS A 175 4.72 21.06 17.51
CA CYS A 175 4.18 22.24 16.87
C CYS A 175 2.98 21.91 15.97
N ALA A 176 3.10 20.85 15.17
CA ALA A 176 1.99 20.34 14.38
C ALA A 176 1.31 19.15 15.07
N HIS A 177 0.04 18.92 14.76
CA HIS A 177 -0.64 17.72 15.24
C HIS A 177 -0.04 16.46 14.58
N PRO A 178 0.17 15.34 15.29
CA PRO A 178 0.73 14.11 14.70
C PRO A 178 -0.04 13.56 13.48
N ASN A 179 -1.30 13.93 13.33
CA ASN A 179 -2.13 13.62 12.17
C ASN A 179 -2.45 14.86 11.32
N SER A 180 -1.54 15.84 11.29
CA SER A 180 -1.66 16.98 10.37
C SER A 180 -1.60 16.53 8.92
N ARG A 181 -2.35 17.22 8.06
CA ARG A 181 -2.62 16.79 6.69
C ARG A 181 -2.43 17.91 5.68
N PHE A 182 -2.24 17.50 4.45
CA PHE A 182 -2.31 18.37 3.28
C PHE A 182 -3.33 17.88 2.25
N THR A 183 -3.85 18.81 1.46
CA THR A 183 -4.61 18.56 0.23
C THR A 183 -3.98 19.37 -0.87
N VAL A 184 -3.63 18.75 -2.01
CA VAL A 184 -2.93 19.40 -3.10
C VAL A 184 -3.28 18.75 -4.44
N SER A 185 -3.22 19.53 -5.54
CA SER A 185 -3.38 19.00 -6.89
C SER A 185 -2.31 17.95 -7.22
N ALA A 186 -2.72 16.81 -7.79
CA ALA A 186 -1.78 15.77 -8.24
C ALA A 186 -0.84 16.29 -9.34
N LYS A 187 -1.25 17.29 -10.11
CA LYS A 187 -0.45 17.92 -11.17
C LYS A 187 0.75 18.71 -10.66
N ASN A 188 0.82 18.99 -9.35
CA ASN A 188 2.00 19.60 -8.75
C ASN A 188 3.14 18.58 -8.55
N ASN A 189 2.85 17.26 -8.59
CA ASN A 189 3.85 16.22 -8.43
C ASN A 189 4.76 16.15 -9.67
N PRO A 190 6.08 16.35 -9.53
CA PRO A 190 7.01 16.22 -10.65
C PRO A 190 6.99 14.85 -11.35
N GLY A 191 6.64 13.80 -10.59
CA GLY A 191 6.50 12.43 -11.09
C GLY A 191 5.08 12.06 -11.54
N TYR A 192 4.17 13.01 -11.79
CA TYR A 192 2.82 12.70 -12.23
C TYR A 192 2.81 12.11 -13.64
N SER A 193 2.14 10.97 -13.84
CA SER A 193 2.04 10.32 -15.14
C SER A 193 1.08 11.07 -16.07
N GLU A 194 1.43 11.18 -17.34
CA GLU A 194 0.53 11.71 -18.39
C GLU A 194 -0.74 10.84 -18.57
N LEU A 195 -0.67 9.57 -18.15
CA LEU A 195 -1.80 8.64 -18.22
C LEU A 195 -2.70 8.67 -17.00
N ALA A 196 -2.37 9.46 -15.98
CA ALA A 196 -3.16 9.51 -14.75
C ALA A 196 -4.60 10.00 -14.96
N ASP A 197 -4.80 10.91 -15.92
CA ASP A 197 -6.12 11.43 -16.32
C ASP A 197 -6.77 10.61 -17.47
N SER A 198 -6.18 9.46 -17.88
CA SER A 198 -6.71 8.66 -18.98
C SER A 198 -8.06 8.02 -18.61
N PRO A 199 -9.13 8.28 -19.34
CA PRO A 199 -10.43 7.66 -19.07
C PRO A 199 -10.45 6.16 -19.32
N SER A 200 -9.53 5.64 -20.13
CA SER A 200 -9.36 4.20 -20.36
C SER A 200 -8.61 3.51 -19.23
N GLY A 201 -7.94 4.28 -18.37
CA GLY A 201 -7.05 3.74 -17.35
C GLY A 201 -5.77 3.13 -17.93
N VAL A 202 -5.13 2.27 -17.12
CA VAL A 202 -3.88 1.58 -17.46
C VAL A 202 -3.99 0.07 -17.18
N PRO A 203 -3.36 -0.78 -18.02
CA PRO A 203 -3.46 -2.24 -17.88
C PRO A 203 -2.55 -2.75 -16.76
N ILE A 204 -3.12 -3.37 -15.73
CA ILE A 204 -2.40 -3.81 -14.54
C ILE A 204 -1.73 -5.18 -14.77
N CYS A 205 -0.44 -5.28 -14.46
CA CYS A 205 0.31 -6.54 -14.49
C CYS A 205 0.43 -7.19 -13.10
N ALA A 206 0.45 -6.41 -12.01
CA ALA A 206 0.57 -6.92 -10.66
C ALA A 206 -0.31 -6.15 -9.68
N ILE A 207 -0.80 -6.87 -8.66
CA ILE A 207 -1.44 -6.33 -7.47
C ILE A 207 -0.56 -6.69 -6.28
N ILE A 208 -0.17 -5.71 -5.46
CA ILE A 208 0.67 -5.92 -4.30
C ILE A 208 -0.14 -5.65 -3.03
N PHE A 209 -0.15 -6.60 -2.13
CA PHE A 209 -0.56 -6.42 -0.75
C PHE A 209 0.65 -6.31 0.15
N GLY A 210 0.57 -5.57 1.24
CA GLY A 210 1.65 -5.50 2.21
C GLY A 210 1.19 -4.92 3.53
N GLY A 211 2.00 -5.13 4.56
CA GLY A 211 1.77 -4.62 5.90
C GLY A 211 3.09 -4.52 6.66
N ARG A 212 3.06 -3.82 7.78
CA ARG A 212 4.22 -3.74 8.68
C ARG A 212 4.30 -5.02 9.51
N ARG A 213 5.32 -5.83 9.28
CA ARG A 213 5.65 -7.00 10.08
C ARG A 213 7.15 -6.97 10.41
N SER A 214 7.47 -6.81 11.69
CA SER A 214 8.88 -6.80 12.15
C SER A 214 9.56 -8.15 11.95
N GLU A 215 8.78 -9.21 11.96
CA GLU A 215 9.19 -10.60 11.77
C GLU A 215 8.31 -11.28 10.70
N LEU A 216 8.23 -12.57 10.66
CA LEU A 216 7.36 -13.47 9.92
C LEU A 216 7.39 -13.31 8.39
N ALA A 217 6.80 -12.22 7.83
CA ALA A 217 6.62 -12.08 6.40
C ALA A 217 7.95 -11.77 5.67
N PRO A 218 8.30 -12.50 4.59
CA PRO A 218 9.48 -12.20 3.80
C PRO A 218 9.35 -10.84 3.09
N LEU A 219 10.48 -10.33 2.55
CA LEU A 219 10.53 -9.08 1.80
C LEU A 219 9.52 -9.05 0.66
N VAL A 220 9.42 -10.16 -0.08
CA VAL A 220 8.44 -10.33 -1.15
C VAL A 220 8.11 -11.81 -1.36
N TYR A 221 6.86 -12.11 -1.72
CA TYR A 221 6.46 -13.39 -2.30
C TYR A 221 5.28 -13.22 -3.27
N GLU A 222 5.24 -14.09 -4.29
CA GLU A 222 4.16 -14.19 -5.28
C GLU A 222 3.14 -15.24 -4.79
N ALA A 223 1.87 -14.93 -4.88
CA ALA A 223 0.80 -15.89 -4.63
C ALA A 223 0.78 -16.98 -5.72
N LYS A 224 0.41 -18.22 -5.34
CA LYS A 224 0.42 -19.39 -6.26
C LYS A 224 -0.60 -19.26 -7.40
N ASP A 225 -1.73 -18.65 -7.13
CA ASP A 225 -2.79 -18.33 -8.07
C ASP A 225 -3.67 -17.18 -7.54
N TRP A 226 -4.70 -16.80 -8.27
CA TRP A 226 -5.62 -15.73 -7.87
C TRP A 226 -6.33 -16.02 -6.55
N ASN A 227 -6.83 -17.23 -6.32
CA ASN A 227 -7.56 -17.57 -5.11
C ASN A 227 -6.65 -17.52 -3.88
N HIS A 228 -5.42 -18.02 -4.02
CA HIS A 228 -4.38 -17.86 -3.00
C HIS A 228 -4.04 -16.38 -2.78
N GLY A 229 -3.95 -15.57 -3.83
CA GLY A 229 -3.76 -14.13 -3.74
C GLY A 229 -4.88 -13.41 -2.99
N VAL A 230 -6.13 -13.84 -3.16
CA VAL A 230 -7.26 -13.34 -2.37
C VAL A 230 -7.10 -13.71 -0.89
N LEU A 231 -6.62 -14.92 -0.56
CA LEU A 231 -6.28 -15.28 0.81
C LEU A 231 -5.19 -14.36 1.38
N VAL A 232 -4.13 -14.13 0.62
CA VAL A 232 -3.02 -13.22 1.02
C VAL A 232 -3.57 -11.83 1.33
N GLY A 233 -4.37 -11.24 0.45
CA GLY A 233 -4.99 -9.93 0.69
C GLY A 233 -5.98 -9.91 1.86
N ALA A 234 -6.83 -10.95 1.98
CA ALA A 234 -7.82 -11.07 3.04
C ALA A 234 -7.19 -11.23 4.45
N SER A 235 -5.98 -11.76 4.51
CA SER A 235 -5.25 -12.01 5.76
C SER A 235 -4.23 -10.92 6.11
N VAL A 236 -4.13 -9.84 5.34
CA VAL A 236 -3.17 -8.76 5.64
C VAL A 236 -3.27 -8.34 7.10
N GLY A 237 -2.14 -8.43 7.78
CA GLY A 237 -1.94 -7.96 9.15
C GLY A 237 -0.85 -6.90 9.18
N SER A 238 -1.05 -5.85 9.98
CA SER A 238 -0.07 -4.79 10.16
C SER A 238 0.09 -4.45 11.63
N GLU A 239 1.33 -4.31 12.06
CA GLU A 239 1.67 -3.88 13.41
C GLU A 239 1.29 -2.41 13.60
N THR A 240 0.74 -2.11 14.77
CA THR A 240 0.40 -0.73 15.18
C THR A 240 1.66 0.10 15.40
N THR A 241 1.57 1.38 15.03
CA THR A 241 2.64 2.37 15.22
C THR A 241 2.27 3.37 16.32
N ALA A 242 3.22 4.18 16.75
CA ALA A 242 3.01 5.24 17.75
C ALA A 242 1.96 6.29 17.31
N ALA A 243 1.70 6.42 16.01
CA ALA A 243 0.65 7.31 15.48
C ALA A 243 -0.78 6.73 15.65
N ALA A 244 -0.91 5.45 16.01
CA ALA A 244 -2.19 4.81 16.29
C ALA A 244 -2.50 4.86 17.79
N THR A 245 -3.78 5.00 18.13
CA THR A 245 -4.23 4.86 19.52
C THR A 245 -4.09 3.42 19.99
N GLY A 246 -3.34 3.16 21.05
CA GLY A 246 -3.15 1.84 21.65
C GLY A 246 -1.69 1.41 21.76
N ASN A 247 -1.45 0.15 22.10
CA ASN A 247 -0.10 -0.40 22.23
C ASN A 247 0.59 -0.54 20.87
N VAL A 248 1.87 -0.19 20.79
CA VAL A 248 2.72 -0.34 19.59
C VAL A 248 3.07 -1.82 19.39
N GLY A 249 3.16 -2.25 18.13
CA GLY A 249 3.61 -3.61 17.78
C GLY A 249 2.52 -4.70 17.81
N ILE A 250 1.26 -4.34 18.09
CA ILE A 250 0.15 -5.30 18.01
C ILE A 250 -0.28 -5.45 16.56
N VAL A 251 -0.32 -6.70 16.07
CA VAL A 251 -0.83 -7.00 14.73
C VAL A 251 -2.34 -6.80 14.69
N ARG A 252 -2.80 -5.96 13.78
CA ARG A 252 -4.22 -5.77 13.47
C ARG A 252 -4.51 -6.25 12.06
N ARG A 253 -5.60 -7.00 11.90
CA ARG A 253 -6.10 -7.42 10.58
C ARG A 253 -6.73 -6.24 9.87
N ASP A 254 -6.22 -5.96 8.69
CA ASP A 254 -6.73 -4.93 7.77
C ASP A 254 -6.81 -5.52 6.35
N PRO A 255 -7.81 -6.36 6.08
CA PRO A 255 -7.92 -7.09 4.83
C PRO A 255 -7.86 -6.15 3.63
N MET A 256 -6.90 -6.40 2.74
CA MET A 256 -6.67 -5.62 1.51
C MET A 256 -6.54 -4.10 1.75
N ALA A 257 -6.18 -3.69 2.99
CA ALA A 257 -6.18 -2.30 3.46
C ALA A 257 -7.54 -1.58 3.30
N MET A 258 -8.64 -2.33 3.31
CA MET A 258 -10.00 -1.84 3.03
C MET A 258 -10.91 -1.79 4.25
N LYS A 259 -10.42 -2.16 5.46
CA LYS A 259 -11.29 -2.33 6.63
C LYS A 259 -12.21 -1.13 6.93
N PRO A 260 -11.76 0.14 6.88
CA PRO A 260 -12.65 1.29 7.10
C PRO A 260 -13.38 1.76 5.83
N PHE A 261 -13.14 1.17 4.67
CA PHE A 261 -13.52 1.72 3.37
C PHE A 261 -14.43 0.82 2.53
N CYS A 262 -14.59 -0.45 2.88
CA CYS A 262 -15.52 -1.34 2.21
C CYS A 262 -16.97 -1.00 2.61
N GLY A 263 -17.86 -0.77 1.63
CA GLY A 263 -19.26 -0.39 1.83
C GLY A 263 -20.20 -1.56 2.15
N TYR A 264 -19.69 -2.79 2.27
CA TYR A 264 -20.47 -3.99 2.52
C TYR A 264 -19.68 -5.05 3.30
N ASN A 265 -20.29 -6.21 3.57
CA ASN A 265 -19.67 -7.26 4.38
C ASN A 265 -18.41 -7.83 3.70
N PHE A 266 -17.32 -7.99 4.45
CA PHE A 266 -16.05 -8.48 3.91
C PHE A 266 -16.12 -9.91 3.34
N ALA A 267 -16.94 -10.79 3.88
CA ALA A 267 -17.12 -12.12 3.30
C ALA A 267 -17.69 -12.06 1.87
N ASP A 268 -18.60 -11.11 1.61
CA ASP A 268 -19.13 -10.85 0.26
C ASP A 268 -18.11 -10.14 -0.62
N TYR A 269 -17.29 -9.25 -0.06
CA TYR A 269 -16.21 -8.58 -0.74
C TYR A 269 -15.15 -9.60 -1.22
N TRP A 270 -14.71 -10.52 -0.38
CA TRP A 270 -13.81 -11.60 -0.79
C TRP A 270 -14.46 -12.55 -1.82
N ARG A 271 -15.74 -12.83 -1.69
CA ARG A 271 -16.48 -13.62 -2.70
C ARG A 271 -16.49 -12.92 -4.06
N HIS A 272 -16.62 -11.59 -4.04
CA HIS A 272 -16.54 -10.78 -5.26
C HIS A 272 -15.14 -10.90 -5.89
N TRP A 273 -14.07 -10.72 -5.14
CA TRP A 273 -12.70 -10.94 -5.60
C TRP A 273 -12.49 -12.36 -6.16
N LEU A 274 -12.92 -13.40 -5.45
CA LEU A 274 -12.82 -14.78 -5.87
C LEU A 274 -13.60 -15.06 -7.17
N SER A 275 -14.65 -14.31 -7.47
CA SER A 275 -15.47 -14.53 -8.67
C SER A 275 -14.72 -14.28 -9.97
N PHE A 276 -13.68 -13.43 -9.96
CA PHE A 276 -12.90 -13.10 -11.15
C PHE A 276 -12.08 -14.28 -11.68
N SER A 277 -11.65 -15.21 -10.83
CA SER A 277 -10.91 -16.41 -11.26
C SER A 277 -11.69 -17.31 -12.21
N LYS A 278 -13.03 -17.19 -12.21
CA LYS A 278 -13.91 -17.93 -13.12
C LYS A 278 -14.15 -17.20 -14.43
N GLN A 279 -13.81 -15.93 -14.50
CA GLN A 279 -14.12 -15.05 -15.63
C GLN A 279 -12.92 -14.90 -16.57
N SER A 280 -11.69 -15.04 -16.05
CA SER A 280 -10.48 -14.81 -16.83
C SER A 280 -9.31 -15.69 -16.37
N GLN A 281 -8.42 -15.99 -17.34
CA GLN A 281 -7.08 -16.53 -17.11
C GLN A 281 -5.99 -15.45 -17.21
N ASN A 282 -6.35 -14.21 -17.58
CA ASN A 282 -5.44 -13.08 -17.77
C ASN A 282 -5.44 -12.13 -16.57
N LEU A 283 -5.74 -12.64 -15.38
CA LEU A 283 -5.72 -11.84 -14.16
C LEU A 283 -4.29 -11.43 -13.80
N PRO A 284 -4.09 -10.24 -13.21
CA PRO A 284 -2.77 -9.85 -12.74
C PRO A 284 -2.27 -10.79 -11.65
N LYS A 285 -0.96 -10.97 -11.58
CA LYS A 285 -0.34 -11.71 -10.49
C LYS A 285 -0.48 -10.93 -9.18
N ILE A 286 -0.60 -11.65 -8.08
CA ILE A 286 -0.74 -11.06 -6.75
C ILE A 286 0.53 -11.35 -5.95
N PHE A 287 1.05 -10.30 -5.30
CA PHE A 287 2.26 -10.35 -4.48
C PHE A 287 1.98 -9.82 -3.08
N HIS A 288 2.82 -10.24 -2.14
CA HIS A 288 2.91 -9.62 -0.82
C HIS A 288 4.31 -9.06 -0.62
N VAL A 289 4.40 -7.87 0.00
CA VAL A 289 5.67 -7.24 0.35
C VAL A 289 5.69 -6.84 1.82
N ASN A 290 6.88 -6.85 2.41
CA ASN A 290 7.12 -6.39 3.77
C ASN A 290 8.45 -5.63 3.86
N TRP A 291 8.38 -4.30 3.87
CA TRP A 291 9.54 -3.41 3.96
C TRP A 291 10.12 -3.28 5.39
N PHE A 292 9.48 -3.90 6.39
CA PHE A 292 9.66 -3.56 7.80
C PHE A 292 10.28 -4.67 8.64
N ARG A 293 10.77 -5.72 8.00
CA ARG A 293 11.48 -6.76 8.72
C ARG A 293 12.73 -6.19 9.38
N LYS A 294 12.96 -6.54 10.65
CA LYS A 294 14.04 -5.97 11.45
C LYS A 294 14.74 -7.03 12.30
N ASN A 295 15.95 -6.69 12.73
CA ASN A 295 16.70 -7.35 13.80
C ASN A 295 17.01 -6.33 14.91
N ASP A 296 17.89 -6.69 15.83
CA ASP A 296 18.32 -5.82 16.93
C ASP A 296 19.04 -4.55 16.46
N GLN A 297 19.56 -4.52 15.23
CA GLN A 297 20.25 -3.38 14.64
C GLN A 297 19.33 -2.43 13.88
N GLY A 298 18.11 -2.85 13.56
CA GLY A 298 17.13 -2.04 12.82
C GLY A 298 16.46 -2.77 11.66
N PHE A 299 16.01 -2.03 10.66
CA PHE A 299 15.40 -2.61 9.48
C PHE A 299 16.43 -3.34 8.61
N LEU A 300 16.07 -4.53 8.14
CA LEU A 300 16.92 -5.35 7.26
C LEU A 300 16.94 -4.84 5.83
N TRP A 301 15.89 -4.15 5.40
CA TRP A 301 15.76 -3.59 4.06
C TRP A 301 15.80 -2.06 4.12
N PRO A 302 16.56 -1.38 3.27
CA PRO A 302 16.69 0.08 3.33
C PRO A 302 15.41 0.82 2.97
N GLY A 303 14.54 0.21 2.16
CA GLY A 303 13.29 0.83 1.75
C GLY A 303 13.45 1.96 0.73
N PHE A 304 12.48 2.88 0.68
CA PHE A 304 12.46 4.05 -0.21
C PHE A 304 12.74 3.69 -1.68
N GLY A 305 13.70 4.36 -2.33
CA GLY A 305 14.09 4.11 -3.72
C GLY A 305 14.51 2.66 -3.99
N GLU A 306 15.09 1.99 -3.00
CA GLU A 306 15.56 0.60 -3.13
C GLU A 306 14.41 -0.41 -3.26
N ASN A 307 13.17 0.00 -2.95
CA ASN A 307 11.99 -0.81 -3.24
C ASN A 307 11.82 -1.08 -4.74
N LEU A 308 12.40 -0.27 -5.62
CA LEU A 308 12.41 -0.52 -7.07
C LEU A 308 13.03 -1.87 -7.42
N ARG A 309 14.04 -2.34 -6.69
CA ARG A 309 14.67 -3.65 -6.89
C ARG A 309 13.69 -4.81 -6.72
N VAL A 310 12.77 -4.67 -5.76
CA VAL A 310 11.69 -5.63 -5.55
C VAL A 310 10.63 -5.51 -6.63
N LEU A 311 10.31 -4.28 -7.08
CA LEU A 311 9.37 -4.05 -8.18
C LEU A 311 9.92 -4.60 -9.51
N ASP A 312 11.22 -4.51 -9.75
CA ASP A 312 11.88 -5.13 -10.91
C ASP A 312 11.70 -6.65 -10.89
N TRP A 313 11.97 -7.32 -9.76
CA TRP A 313 11.70 -8.74 -9.61
C TRP A 313 10.22 -9.08 -9.90
N ILE A 314 9.28 -8.31 -9.35
CA ILE A 314 7.83 -8.48 -9.59
C ILE A 314 7.52 -8.37 -11.09
N ILE A 315 8.08 -7.38 -11.79
CA ILE A 315 7.90 -7.18 -13.24
C ILE A 315 8.43 -8.37 -14.03
N GLN A 316 9.64 -8.84 -13.70
CA GLN A 316 10.23 -10.00 -14.36
C GLN A 316 9.40 -11.27 -14.14
N ARG A 317 8.81 -11.44 -12.94
CA ARG A 317 7.85 -12.52 -12.67
C ARG A 317 6.57 -12.38 -13.49
N CYS A 318 6.03 -11.17 -13.66
CA CYS A 318 4.86 -10.92 -14.51
C CYS A 318 5.13 -11.23 -15.98
N GLN A 319 6.35 -11.00 -16.43
CA GLN A 319 6.82 -11.32 -17.80
C GLN A 319 7.22 -12.79 -17.97
N ASN A 320 7.25 -13.60 -16.90
CA ASN A 320 7.76 -14.97 -16.87
C ASN A 320 9.23 -15.07 -17.36
N LYS A 321 10.04 -14.02 -17.06
CA LYS A 321 11.47 -13.95 -17.44
C LYS A 321 12.39 -14.65 -16.44
N ILE A 322 11.94 -14.80 -15.19
CA ILE A 322 12.72 -15.47 -14.14
C ILE A 322 11.87 -16.51 -13.40
N ASP A 323 12.54 -17.53 -12.88
CA ASP A 323 11.94 -18.52 -12.00
C ASP A 323 11.79 -18.00 -10.57
N ALA A 324 11.19 -18.79 -9.70
CA ALA A 324 11.10 -18.50 -8.27
C ALA A 324 11.07 -19.79 -7.45
N LYS A 325 11.51 -19.70 -6.21
CA LYS A 325 11.49 -20.84 -5.27
C LYS A 325 10.09 -21.02 -4.70
N GLU A 326 9.51 -22.20 -4.91
CA GLU A 326 8.22 -22.54 -4.27
C GLU A 326 8.41 -22.76 -2.77
N THR A 327 7.46 -22.22 -1.99
CA THR A 327 7.38 -22.33 -0.54
C THR A 327 5.94 -22.62 -0.12
N PRO A 328 5.70 -23.00 1.14
CA PRO A 328 4.33 -23.17 1.63
C PRO A 328 3.42 -21.96 1.44
N ILE A 329 3.97 -20.74 1.53
CA ILE A 329 3.22 -19.48 1.49
C ILE A 329 3.19 -18.81 0.11
N GLY A 330 3.81 -19.38 -0.91
CA GLY A 330 3.92 -18.82 -2.26
C GLY A 330 5.30 -18.97 -2.85
N TYR A 331 5.62 -18.18 -3.88
CA TYR A 331 6.92 -18.20 -4.54
C TYR A 331 7.77 -17.02 -4.07
N VAL A 332 9.00 -17.28 -3.65
CA VAL A 332 9.98 -16.26 -3.23
C VAL A 332 11.12 -16.18 -4.22
N PRO A 333 11.86 -15.05 -4.28
CA PRO A 333 13.06 -14.95 -5.08
C PRO A 333 14.09 -16.06 -4.79
N ILE A 334 14.77 -16.53 -5.81
CA ILE A 334 15.96 -17.34 -5.64
C ILE A 334 17.11 -16.39 -5.27
N LYS A 335 18.06 -16.85 -4.46
CA LYS A 335 19.21 -16.02 -4.03
C LYS A 335 19.93 -15.43 -5.25
N GLY A 336 20.00 -14.09 -5.31
CA GLY A 336 20.58 -13.35 -6.41
C GLY A 336 19.59 -12.79 -7.44
N ASP A 337 18.30 -13.15 -7.37
CA ASP A 337 17.27 -12.62 -8.27
C ASP A 337 16.94 -11.14 -8.02
N ILE A 338 17.07 -10.70 -6.77
CA ILE A 338 16.99 -9.27 -6.44
C ILE A 338 18.40 -8.71 -6.48
N ASP A 339 18.62 -7.77 -7.38
CA ASP A 339 19.90 -7.08 -7.47
C ASP A 339 20.15 -6.24 -6.21
N THR A 340 21.16 -6.59 -5.45
CA THR A 340 21.60 -5.91 -4.22
C THR A 340 22.93 -5.17 -4.42
N SER A 341 23.39 -5.03 -5.65
CA SER A 341 24.63 -4.33 -5.95
C SER A 341 24.60 -2.88 -5.46
N GLY A 342 25.67 -2.47 -4.79
CA GLY A 342 25.77 -1.14 -4.19
C GLY A 342 25.02 -0.96 -2.86
N LEU A 343 24.32 -1.99 -2.36
CA LEU A 343 23.75 -1.97 -1.01
C LEU A 343 24.74 -2.51 0.02
N ASP A 344 24.81 -1.84 1.16
CA ASP A 344 25.56 -2.33 2.32
C ASP A 344 24.65 -3.22 3.20
N ILE A 345 24.34 -4.41 2.69
CA ILE A 345 23.53 -5.41 3.38
C ILE A 345 24.36 -6.68 3.54
N ALA A 346 24.56 -7.12 4.77
CA ALA A 346 25.25 -8.39 5.04
C ALA A 346 24.44 -9.59 4.48
N ASP A 347 25.14 -10.62 4.00
CA ASP A 347 24.52 -11.84 3.46
C ASP A 347 23.54 -12.50 4.42
N GLU A 348 23.80 -12.48 5.73
CA GLU A 348 22.95 -13.01 6.78
C GLU A 348 21.61 -12.24 6.86
N ASN A 349 21.65 -10.91 6.66
CA ASN A 349 20.46 -10.07 6.63
C ASN A 349 19.64 -10.32 5.36
N LEU A 350 20.29 -10.55 4.21
CA LEU A 350 19.63 -10.95 2.97
C LEU A 350 18.92 -12.31 3.12
N ASP A 351 19.61 -13.29 3.69
CA ASP A 351 19.01 -14.61 3.94
C ASP A 351 17.84 -14.50 4.93
N ALA A 352 17.96 -13.64 5.97
CA ALA A 352 16.89 -13.38 6.92
C ALA A 352 15.65 -12.75 6.27
N LEU A 353 15.80 -11.88 5.24
CA LEU A 353 14.68 -11.26 4.51
C LEU A 353 13.76 -12.28 3.82
N PHE A 354 14.27 -13.47 3.48
CA PHE A 354 13.52 -14.52 2.77
C PHE A 354 13.29 -15.78 3.61
N THR A 355 13.74 -15.81 4.86
CA THR A 355 13.52 -16.94 5.77
C THR A 355 12.03 -17.08 6.09
N ILE A 356 11.53 -18.30 5.94
CA ILE A 356 10.15 -18.69 6.28
C ILE A 356 10.25 -19.73 7.40
N ASP A 357 9.78 -19.37 8.58
CA ASP A 357 9.68 -20.25 9.73
C ASP A 357 8.31 -20.95 9.73
N PRO A 358 8.24 -22.28 9.51
CA PRO A 358 6.96 -22.98 9.44
C PRO A 358 6.15 -22.92 10.73
N ASP A 359 6.79 -22.91 11.90
CA ASP A 359 6.07 -22.92 13.18
C ASP A 359 5.44 -21.55 13.46
N GLN A 360 6.16 -20.46 13.17
CA GLN A 360 5.60 -19.10 13.23
C GLN A 360 4.45 -18.91 12.23
N TRP A 361 4.60 -19.42 11.01
CA TRP A 361 3.53 -19.33 10.01
C TRP A 361 2.31 -20.19 10.38
N LEU A 362 2.48 -21.36 11.02
CA LEU A 362 1.36 -22.14 11.54
C LEU A 362 0.60 -21.37 12.62
N ALA A 363 1.31 -20.68 13.52
CA ALA A 363 0.69 -19.81 14.52
C ALA A 363 -0.11 -18.67 13.86
N GLU A 364 0.46 -17.99 12.86
CA GLU A 364 -0.21 -16.95 12.09
C GLU A 364 -1.46 -17.47 11.36
N MET A 365 -1.37 -18.67 10.76
CA MET A 365 -2.52 -19.29 10.09
C MET A 365 -3.65 -19.62 11.06
N ASN A 366 -3.34 -19.98 12.29
CA ASN A 366 -4.36 -20.19 13.34
C ASN A 366 -5.06 -18.87 13.71
N GLU A 367 -4.32 -17.76 13.88
CA GLU A 367 -4.90 -16.45 14.13
C GLU A 367 -5.77 -15.97 12.95
N ILE A 368 -5.34 -16.23 11.70
CA ILE A 368 -6.14 -15.94 10.50
C ILE A 368 -7.44 -16.74 10.52
N LYS A 369 -7.40 -17.98 10.93
CA LYS A 369 -8.60 -18.81 11.04
C LYS A 369 -9.57 -18.29 12.11
N GLU A 370 -9.04 -17.85 13.26
CA GLU A 370 -9.87 -17.21 14.30
C GLU A 370 -10.53 -15.95 13.77
N TYR A 371 -9.78 -15.09 13.08
CA TYR A 371 -10.33 -13.92 12.43
C TYR A 371 -11.42 -14.27 11.40
N PHE A 372 -11.23 -15.28 10.58
CA PHE A 372 -12.23 -15.72 9.61
C PHE A 372 -13.49 -16.28 10.25
N ASN A 373 -13.42 -16.86 11.45
CA ASN A 373 -14.59 -17.34 12.19
C ASN A 373 -15.57 -16.23 12.56
N GLU A 374 -15.12 -14.94 12.63
CA GLU A 374 -16.01 -13.79 12.84
C GLU A 374 -17.08 -13.65 11.75
N PHE A 375 -16.85 -14.19 10.56
CA PHE A 375 -17.77 -14.12 9.41
C PHE A 375 -18.75 -15.28 9.31
N GLY A 376 -18.60 -16.30 10.13
CA GLY A 376 -19.48 -17.47 10.22
C GLY A 376 -19.75 -18.13 8.86
N GLU A 377 -20.99 -18.53 8.60
CA GLU A 377 -21.40 -19.21 7.36
C GLU A 377 -21.29 -18.33 6.10
N ARG A 378 -21.14 -17.01 6.27
CA ARG A 378 -20.99 -16.07 5.16
C ARG A 378 -19.61 -16.16 4.51
N LEU A 379 -18.61 -16.68 5.22
CA LEU A 379 -17.24 -16.83 4.71
C LEU A 379 -17.20 -17.73 3.47
N PRO A 380 -16.54 -17.30 2.37
CA PRO A 380 -16.40 -18.14 1.17
C PRO A 380 -15.64 -19.44 1.45
N LYS A 381 -16.20 -20.58 1.08
CA LYS A 381 -15.54 -21.90 1.24
C LYS A 381 -14.19 -21.96 0.50
N GLN A 382 -14.08 -21.26 -0.65
CA GLN A 382 -12.81 -21.19 -1.39
C GLN A 382 -11.69 -20.61 -0.52
N LEU A 383 -11.98 -19.57 0.30
CA LEU A 383 -10.99 -18.95 1.16
C LEU A 383 -10.52 -19.90 2.26
N LEU A 384 -11.45 -20.68 2.84
CA LEU A 384 -11.12 -21.74 3.80
C LEU A 384 -10.29 -22.86 3.16
N ASN A 385 -10.58 -23.22 1.91
CA ASN A 385 -9.82 -24.23 1.19
C ASN A 385 -8.38 -23.77 0.91
N GLU A 386 -8.18 -22.52 0.51
CA GLU A 386 -6.83 -21.96 0.33
C GLU A 386 -6.06 -21.92 1.65
N HIS A 387 -6.70 -21.49 2.74
CA HIS A 387 -6.13 -21.54 4.08
C HIS A 387 -5.68 -22.96 4.45
N ALA A 388 -6.53 -23.97 4.24
CA ALA A 388 -6.21 -25.36 4.55
C ALA A 388 -5.03 -25.90 3.72
N LYS A 389 -4.90 -25.47 2.44
CA LYS A 389 -3.76 -25.85 1.59
C LYS A 389 -2.44 -25.31 2.15
N VAL A 390 -2.43 -24.04 2.59
CA VAL A 390 -1.24 -23.42 3.19
C VAL A 390 -0.85 -24.14 4.48
N VAL A 391 -1.80 -24.39 5.38
CA VAL A 391 -1.57 -25.16 6.62
C VAL A 391 -1.03 -26.55 6.33
N ALA A 392 -1.62 -27.27 5.38
CA ALA A 392 -1.15 -28.60 4.99
C ALA A 392 0.26 -28.58 4.40
N SER A 393 0.63 -27.52 3.69
CA SER A 393 1.97 -27.36 3.11
C SER A 393 3.02 -27.05 4.21
N LEU A 394 2.67 -26.21 5.18
CA LEU A 394 3.53 -25.87 6.32
C LEU A 394 3.77 -27.07 7.25
N SER A 395 2.80 -27.99 7.35
CA SER A 395 2.87 -29.19 8.22
C SER A 395 3.67 -30.34 7.60
N LYS A 396 4.05 -30.26 6.33
CA LYS A 396 4.93 -31.24 5.70
C LYS A 396 6.38 -30.95 6.13
N LYS A 397 6.92 -31.78 7.02
CA LYS A 397 8.33 -31.74 7.42
C LYS A 397 9.22 -32.32 6.33
#